data_42335207e7052b5db68e35f9d645329d
#
_entry.id   42335207e7052b5db68e35f9d645329d
#
_cell.length_a   1.000
_cell.length_b   1.000
_cell.length_c   1.000
_cell.angle_alpha   90.00
_cell.angle_beta   90.00
_cell.angle_gamma   90.00
#
_symmetry.space_group_name_H-M   'P 1'
#
loop_
_entity.id
_entity.type
_entity.pdbx_description
1 polymer ?
#
loop_
_entity_poly.entity_id
_entity_poly.type
_entity_poly.pdbx_seq_one_letter_code
_entity_poly.pdbx_strand_id
1 'polypeptide(L)'
;NHLARHCIGLSGMKFTDAEIEELATKIRKMKETGTHLCCSIGFLTEKQARILKEAGLDRINHNLNSSRAFYPNICSTHTFDQRVANIKMLQGLGYEICSGGIIGMGESKEDVVDMLLELREINPEAIPINFLLPIEGTPLAHKDTSGLTPEYGLKVLALARLLVPQADIRCAAGREVYFKGEEKRLLSVVNSIFASGYLTEDGQGIEDTIKVIEDAGFTYEIESA
;
A
#
# COMPACT_ATOMS: atom_id res chain seq x y z
N ASN A 1 0.66 21.47 -6.70
CA ASN A 1 0.92 20.03 -6.74
C ASN A 1 -0.43 19.31 -6.76
N HIS A 2 -0.75 18.75 -7.91
CA HIS A 2 -2.02 18.06 -8.14
C HIS A 2 -1.80 16.56 -7.94
N LEU A 3 -1.80 16.10 -6.70
CA LEU A 3 -1.74 14.67 -6.37
C LEU A 3 -3.13 14.20 -5.97
N ALA A 4 -3.55 13.04 -6.46
CA ALA A 4 -4.83 12.43 -6.13
C ALA A 4 -5.01 12.26 -4.61
N ARG A 5 -3.91 11.94 -3.90
CA ARG A 5 -3.94 11.67 -2.46
C ARG A 5 -2.58 11.91 -1.82
N HIS A 6 -2.58 12.49 -0.64
CA HIS A 6 -1.37 12.60 0.19
C HIS A 6 -1.32 11.46 1.20
N CYS A 7 -0.18 10.75 1.25
CA CYS A 7 0.02 9.65 2.18
C CYS A 7 0.91 10.06 3.35
N ILE A 8 0.42 9.86 4.57
CA ILE A 8 1.13 10.09 5.82
C ILE A 8 1.61 8.73 6.35
N GLY A 9 2.90 8.58 6.60
CA GLY A 9 3.47 7.38 7.21
C GLY A 9 3.86 7.62 8.66
N LEU A 10 3.41 6.74 9.55
CA LEU A 10 3.77 6.74 10.96
C LEU A 10 4.39 5.39 11.33
N SER A 11 5.57 5.43 11.95
CA SER A 11 6.21 4.25 12.47
C SER A 11 5.69 3.98 13.90
N GLY A 12 5.25 2.76 14.15
CA GLY A 12 4.75 2.32 15.45
C GLY A 12 3.63 1.31 15.35
N MET A 13 3.53 0.41 16.32
CA MET A 13 2.47 -0.60 16.34
C MET A 13 1.22 -0.06 17.04
N LYS A 14 1.39 0.76 18.08
CA LYS A 14 0.30 1.34 18.87
C LYS A 14 0.64 2.79 19.23
N PHE A 15 -0.39 3.58 19.39
CA PHE A 15 -0.29 5.00 19.74
C PHE A 15 -1.12 5.30 20.99
N THR A 16 -0.69 6.29 21.75
CA THR A 16 -1.47 6.84 22.86
C THR A 16 -2.60 7.72 22.33
N ASP A 17 -3.64 7.93 23.14
CA ASP A 17 -4.73 8.83 22.76
C ASP A 17 -4.23 10.27 22.52
N ALA A 18 -3.20 10.71 23.26
CA ALA A 18 -2.61 12.04 23.07
C ALA A 18 -1.90 12.19 21.70
N GLU A 19 -1.16 11.18 21.26
CA GLU A 19 -0.54 11.17 19.92
C GLU A 19 -1.59 11.17 18.81
N ILE A 20 -2.70 10.47 19.02
CA ILE A 20 -3.83 10.44 18.06
C ILE A 20 -4.53 11.81 18.00
N GLU A 21 -4.73 12.51 19.12
CA GLU A 21 -5.30 13.86 19.10
C GLU A 21 -4.37 14.88 18.44
N GLU A 22 -3.05 14.75 18.65
CA GLU A 22 -2.08 15.57 17.95
C GLU A 22 -2.12 15.32 16.44
N LEU A 23 -2.18 14.05 16.01
CA LEU A 23 -2.33 13.68 14.61
C LEU A 23 -3.64 14.22 14.03
N ALA A 24 -4.75 14.07 14.75
CA ALA A 24 -6.06 14.59 14.34
C ALA A 24 -6.02 16.11 14.10
N THR A 25 -5.31 16.84 14.95
CA THR A 25 -5.12 18.30 14.78
C THR A 25 -4.37 18.64 13.48
N LYS A 26 -3.31 17.87 13.17
CA LYS A 26 -2.56 18.02 11.91
C LYS A 26 -3.43 17.66 10.69
N ILE A 27 -4.22 16.59 10.78
CA ILE A 27 -5.14 16.16 9.71
C ILE A 27 -6.17 17.23 9.43
N ARG A 28 -6.84 17.81 10.44
CA ARG A 28 -7.81 18.91 10.25
C ARG A 28 -7.20 20.07 9.46
N LYS A 29 -5.97 20.47 9.82
CA LYS A 29 -5.25 21.55 9.12
C LYS A 29 -4.92 21.18 7.66
N MET A 30 -4.51 19.93 7.41
CA MET A 30 -4.24 19.48 6.04
C MET A 30 -5.52 19.41 5.20
N LYS A 31 -6.65 19.05 5.79
CA LYS A 31 -7.95 19.00 5.09
C LYS A 31 -8.45 20.39 4.64
N GLU A 32 -7.98 21.48 5.24
CA GLU A 32 -8.28 22.84 4.78
C GLU A 32 -7.80 23.10 3.34
N THR A 33 -6.83 22.32 2.86
CA THR A 33 -6.33 22.40 1.46
C THR A 33 -7.20 21.63 0.46
N GLY A 34 -8.24 20.93 0.90
CA GLY A 34 -9.08 20.07 0.07
C GLY A 34 -8.46 18.72 -0.27
N THR A 35 -7.23 18.42 0.16
CA THR A 35 -6.51 17.20 -0.21
C THR A 35 -7.12 15.95 0.42
N HIS A 36 -7.22 14.86 -0.37
CA HIS A 36 -7.52 13.54 0.17
C HIS A 36 -6.33 12.97 0.93
N LEU A 37 -6.58 12.43 2.12
CA LEU A 37 -5.54 11.94 3.02
C LEU A 37 -5.62 10.42 3.22
N CYS A 38 -4.47 9.77 3.07
CA CYS A 38 -4.25 8.38 3.46
C CYS A 38 -3.23 8.35 4.61
N CYS A 39 -3.46 7.51 5.62
CA CYS A 39 -2.51 7.33 6.70
C CYS A 39 -2.09 5.86 6.81
N SER A 40 -0.78 5.61 6.73
CA SER A 40 -0.18 4.33 7.12
C SER A 40 0.12 4.40 8.60
N ILE A 41 -0.64 3.68 9.40
CA ILE A 41 -0.58 3.72 10.86
C ILE A 41 -0.74 2.29 11.41
N GLY A 42 -0.22 2.04 12.61
CA GLY A 42 -0.35 0.77 13.30
C GLY A 42 -1.80 0.45 13.68
N PHE A 43 -1.97 -0.35 14.74
CA PHE A 43 -3.30 -0.72 15.21
C PHE A 43 -3.98 0.46 15.91
N LEU A 44 -5.23 0.71 15.53
CA LEU A 44 -6.10 1.69 16.17
C LEU A 44 -7.18 0.98 16.99
N THR A 45 -7.50 1.55 18.14
CA THR A 45 -8.75 1.25 18.83
C THR A 45 -9.91 1.93 18.09
N GLU A 46 -11.13 1.46 18.29
CA GLU A 46 -12.31 2.08 17.69
C GLU A 46 -12.43 3.57 18.06
N LYS A 47 -12.17 3.93 19.33
CA LYS A 47 -12.13 5.32 19.80
C LYS A 47 -11.13 6.17 19.00
N GLN A 48 -9.91 5.69 18.85
CA GLN A 48 -8.85 6.38 18.11
C GLN A 48 -9.20 6.55 16.62
N ALA A 49 -9.76 5.50 16.01
CA ALA A 49 -10.21 5.55 14.64
C ALA A 49 -11.33 6.59 14.44
N ARG A 50 -12.30 6.70 15.37
CA ARG A 50 -13.33 7.73 15.32
C ARG A 50 -12.76 9.14 15.38
N ILE A 51 -11.80 9.41 16.28
CA ILE A 51 -11.12 10.71 16.39
C ILE A 51 -10.49 11.12 15.04
N LEU A 52 -9.75 10.19 14.40
CA LEU A 52 -9.11 10.49 13.12
C LEU A 52 -10.14 10.64 11.97
N LYS A 53 -11.24 9.88 12.00
CA LYS A 53 -12.34 10.01 11.03
C LYS A 53 -13.02 11.37 11.12
N GLU A 54 -13.33 11.80 12.33
CA GLU A 54 -13.91 13.13 12.62
C GLU A 54 -12.96 14.28 12.25
N ALA A 55 -11.64 14.03 12.29
CA ALA A 55 -10.65 14.96 11.81
C ALA A 55 -10.59 15.07 10.28
N GLY A 56 -11.25 14.16 9.55
CA GLY A 56 -11.33 14.16 8.09
C GLY A 56 -10.35 13.20 7.41
N LEU A 57 -9.77 12.22 8.11
CA LEU A 57 -8.95 11.20 7.47
C LEU A 57 -9.83 10.30 6.60
N ASP A 58 -9.49 10.20 5.31
CA ASP A 58 -10.31 9.49 4.33
C ASP A 58 -9.98 8.00 4.28
N ARG A 59 -8.68 7.65 4.20
CA ARG A 59 -8.19 6.29 3.94
C ARG A 59 -7.14 5.86 4.96
N ILE A 60 -7.18 4.59 5.34
CA ILE A 60 -6.13 3.98 6.17
C ILE A 60 -5.40 2.90 5.36
N ASN A 61 -4.06 2.97 5.36
CA ASN A 61 -3.21 1.91 4.86
C ASN A 61 -2.91 0.94 6.01
N HIS A 62 -3.34 -0.30 5.84
CA HIS A 62 -3.11 -1.38 6.79
C HIS A 62 -2.91 -2.70 6.03
N ASN A 63 -1.68 -2.90 5.53
CA ASN A 63 -1.35 -4.02 4.64
C ASN A 63 -1.46 -5.38 5.34
N LEU A 64 -1.91 -6.42 4.62
CA LEU A 64 -1.80 -7.81 5.07
C LEU A 64 -0.35 -8.27 5.11
N ASN A 65 0.47 -7.76 4.24
CA ASN A 65 1.87 -8.10 3.98
C ASN A 65 2.10 -9.47 3.36
N SER A 66 1.46 -10.53 3.81
CA SER A 66 1.59 -11.89 3.28
C SER A 66 0.34 -12.74 3.58
N SER A 67 0.40 -14.05 3.34
CA SER A 67 -0.66 -15.00 3.70
C SER A 67 -0.75 -15.21 5.21
N ARG A 68 -1.90 -15.74 5.66
CA ARG A 68 -2.11 -16.19 7.04
C ARG A 68 -1.08 -17.25 7.48
N ALA A 69 -0.76 -18.18 6.57
CA ALA A 69 0.15 -19.27 6.86
C ALA A 69 1.60 -18.80 6.98
N PHE A 70 2.02 -17.87 6.11
CA PHE A 70 3.39 -17.36 6.12
C PHE A 70 3.62 -16.24 7.14
N TYR A 71 2.56 -15.58 7.61
CA TYR A 71 2.63 -14.40 8.47
C TYR A 71 3.50 -14.57 9.73
N PRO A 72 3.50 -15.73 10.45
CA PRO A 72 4.36 -15.93 11.60
C PRO A 72 5.87 -15.87 11.30
N ASN A 73 6.27 -16.04 10.04
CA ASN A 73 7.67 -15.96 9.62
C ASN A 73 8.17 -14.51 9.49
N ILE A 74 7.26 -13.54 9.37
CA ILE A 74 7.59 -12.13 9.14
C ILE A 74 7.18 -11.21 10.28
N CYS A 75 6.34 -11.67 11.20
CA CYS A 75 5.82 -10.87 12.29
C CYS A 75 5.59 -11.71 13.54
N SER A 76 6.21 -11.31 14.66
CA SER A 76 6.04 -11.94 15.97
C SER A 76 5.23 -11.09 16.96
N THR A 77 4.94 -9.84 16.65
CA THR A 77 4.31 -8.89 17.58
C THR A 77 2.79 -8.92 17.56
N HIS A 78 2.20 -9.42 16.48
CA HIS A 78 0.76 -9.55 16.31
C HIS A 78 0.43 -10.60 15.23
N THR A 79 -0.79 -11.07 15.20
CA THR A 79 -1.25 -12.09 14.27
C THR A 79 -1.87 -11.50 13.01
N PHE A 80 -1.95 -12.32 11.97
CA PHE A 80 -2.71 -12.01 10.74
C PHE A 80 -4.18 -11.70 11.06
N ASP A 81 -4.82 -12.50 11.92
CA ASP A 81 -6.22 -12.31 12.30
C ASP A 81 -6.48 -10.98 13.02
N GLN A 82 -5.54 -10.54 13.86
CA GLN A 82 -5.63 -9.23 14.49
C GLN A 82 -5.59 -8.11 13.45
N ARG A 83 -4.78 -8.28 12.40
CA ARG A 83 -4.71 -7.31 11.31
C ARG A 83 -6.00 -7.26 10.50
N VAL A 84 -6.54 -8.41 10.12
CA VAL A 84 -7.84 -8.50 9.42
C VAL A 84 -8.97 -7.92 10.28
N ALA A 85 -9.00 -8.23 11.58
CA ALA A 85 -10.00 -7.68 12.50
C ALA A 85 -9.94 -6.15 12.58
N ASN A 86 -8.72 -5.58 12.62
CA ASN A 86 -8.55 -4.12 12.63
C ASN A 86 -9.02 -3.50 11.31
N ILE A 87 -8.72 -4.10 10.17
CA ILE A 87 -9.23 -3.65 8.85
C ILE A 87 -10.76 -3.64 8.85
N LYS A 88 -11.41 -4.73 9.28
CA LYS A 88 -12.88 -4.84 9.30
C LYS A 88 -13.52 -3.81 10.24
N MET A 89 -12.91 -3.53 11.37
CA MET A 89 -13.34 -2.47 12.27
C MET A 89 -13.27 -1.09 11.59
N LEU A 90 -12.18 -0.80 10.90
CA LEU A 90 -11.99 0.45 10.17
C LEU A 90 -13.01 0.61 9.03
N GLN A 91 -13.26 -0.45 8.25
CA GLN A 91 -14.31 -0.47 7.23
C GLN A 91 -15.70 -0.20 7.85
N GLY A 92 -16.00 -0.80 9.01
CA GLY A 92 -17.24 -0.55 9.75
C GLY A 92 -17.42 0.91 10.19
N LEU A 93 -16.34 1.67 10.31
CA LEU A 93 -16.34 3.11 10.58
C LEU A 93 -16.38 3.98 9.32
N GLY A 94 -16.49 3.37 8.12
CA GLY A 94 -16.60 4.06 6.85
C GLY A 94 -15.26 4.59 6.32
N TYR A 95 -14.14 4.01 6.74
CA TYR A 95 -12.85 4.31 6.11
C TYR A 95 -12.72 3.60 4.77
N GLU A 96 -12.13 4.27 3.80
CA GLU A 96 -11.49 3.59 2.67
C GLU A 96 -10.28 2.81 3.18
N ILE A 97 -10.05 1.63 2.63
CA ILE A 97 -8.91 0.78 2.99
C ILE A 97 -7.92 0.69 1.84
N CYS A 98 -6.66 0.89 2.19
CA CYS A 98 -5.52 0.54 1.36
C CYS A 98 -4.85 -0.66 2.02
N SER A 99 -4.92 -1.84 1.40
CA SER A 99 -4.34 -3.06 1.95
C SER A 99 -3.77 -3.93 0.85
N GLY A 100 -2.54 -4.36 1.01
CA GLY A 100 -1.81 -5.16 0.05
C GLY A 100 -0.73 -6.00 0.71
N GLY A 101 0.31 -6.32 -0.06
CA GLY A 101 1.36 -7.21 0.41
C GLY A 101 2.77 -6.86 -0.05
N ILE A 102 3.70 -7.68 0.39
CA ILE A 102 5.11 -7.64 0.00
C ILE A 102 5.46 -9.01 -0.60
N ILE A 103 5.98 -9.00 -1.81
CA ILE A 103 6.38 -10.19 -2.55
C ILE A 103 7.89 -10.34 -2.52
N GLY A 104 8.38 -11.55 -2.26
CA GLY A 104 9.81 -11.88 -2.25
C GLY A 104 10.42 -12.04 -0.86
N MET A 105 9.62 -12.08 0.21
CA MET A 105 10.10 -12.32 1.58
C MET A 105 10.43 -13.79 1.85
N GLY A 106 10.08 -14.70 0.92
CA GLY A 106 10.30 -16.15 1.00
C GLY A 106 9.02 -16.96 1.13
N GLU A 107 7.90 -16.32 0.95
CA GLU A 107 6.59 -16.94 0.79
C GLU A 107 6.53 -17.82 -0.47
N SER A 108 5.66 -18.81 -0.47
CA SER A 108 5.37 -19.63 -1.64
C SER A 108 4.42 -18.89 -2.62
N LYS A 109 4.24 -19.45 -3.81
CA LYS A 109 3.25 -18.92 -4.77
C LYS A 109 1.83 -19.10 -4.26
N GLU A 110 1.59 -20.17 -3.54
CA GLU A 110 0.32 -20.48 -2.87
C GLU A 110 0.03 -19.42 -1.80
N ASP A 111 1.03 -19.02 -1.01
CA ASP A 111 0.90 -17.93 -0.04
C ASP A 111 0.49 -16.62 -0.72
N VAL A 112 1.05 -16.30 -1.88
CA VAL A 112 0.67 -15.10 -2.63
C VAL A 112 -0.78 -15.17 -3.09
N VAL A 113 -1.23 -16.33 -3.58
CA VAL A 113 -2.63 -16.55 -3.97
C VAL A 113 -3.55 -16.41 -2.77
N ASP A 114 -3.22 -17.04 -1.64
CA ASP A 114 -4.03 -16.98 -0.41
C ASP A 114 -4.15 -15.54 0.13
N MET A 115 -3.06 -14.77 0.10
CA MET A 115 -3.10 -13.35 0.46
C MET A 115 -4.05 -12.55 -0.47
N LEU A 116 -4.00 -12.80 -1.78
CA LEU A 116 -4.85 -12.10 -2.74
C LEU A 116 -6.32 -12.52 -2.61
N LEU A 117 -6.60 -13.78 -2.25
CA LEU A 117 -7.96 -14.25 -1.94
C LEU A 117 -8.51 -13.59 -0.66
N GLU A 118 -7.69 -13.40 0.38
CA GLU A 118 -8.10 -12.66 1.57
C GLU A 118 -8.36 -11.18 1.23
N LEU A 119 -7.53 -10.56 0.37
CA LEU A 119 -7.78 -9.19 -0.12
C LEU A 119 -9.09 -9.09 -0.91
N ARG A 120 -9.46 -10.11 -1.68
CA ARG A 120 -10.77 -10.16 -2.35
C ARG A 120 -11.92 -10.17 -1.34
N GLU A 121 -11.82 -10.93 -0.24
CA GLU A 121 -12.84 -10.96 0.82
C GLU A 121 -12.91 -9.63 1.61
N ILE A 122 -11.78 -8.94 1.77
CA ILE A 122 -11.71 -7.60 2.37
C ILE A 122 -12.29 -6.55 1.42
N ASN A 123 -12.07 -6.70 0.12
CA ASN A 123 -12.46 -5.78 -0.95
C ASN A 123 -12.02 -4.32 -0.67
N PRO A 124 -10.72 -4.06 -0.53
CA PRO A 124 -10.20 -2.72 -0.26
C PRO A 124 -10.27 -1.83 -1.51
N GLU A 125 -10.31 -0.51 -1.32
CA GLU A 125 -10.28 0.49 -2.39
C GLU A 125 -8.93 0.56 -3.11
N ALA A 126 -7.83 0.18 -2.43
CA ALA A 126 -6.51 0.14 -3.05
C ALA A 126 -5.70 -1.07 -2.58
N ILE A 127 -4.98 -1.68 -3.52
CA ILE A 127 -4.12 -2.84 -3.29
C ILE A 127 -2.69 -2.49 -3.73
N PRO A 128 -1.83 -1.98 -2.83
CA PRO A 128 -0.42 -1.81 -3.12
C PRO A 128 0.30 -3.15 -3.04
N ILE A 129 0.95 -3.55 -4.12
CA ILE A 129 1.88 -4.68 -4.13
C ILE A 129 3.29 -4.12 -4.15
N ASN A 130 4.04 -4.47 -3.12
CA ASN A 130 5.46 -4.13 -2.97
C ASN A 130 6.30 -5.35 -3.38
N PHE A 131 7.38 -5.10 -4.07
CA PHE A 131 8.39 -6.12 -4.37
C PHE A 131 9.61 -5.85 -3.49
N LEU A 132 10.05 -6.88 -2.76
CA LEU A 132 11.08 -6.73 -1.74
C LEU A 132 12.37 -6.11 -2.31
N LEU A 133 12.81 -5.03 -1.71
CA LEU A 133 14.15 -4.48 -1.89
C LEU A 133 14.96 -4.86 -0.65
N PRO A 134 15.97 -5.75 -0.77
CA PRO A 134 16.85 -6.06 0.36
C PRO A 134 17.65 -4.82 0.77
N ILE A 135 17.46 -4.38 2.01
CA ILE A 135 18.13 -3.20 2.57
C ILE A 135 19.11 -3.66 3.64
N GLU A 136 20.37 -3.21 3.53
CA GLU A 136 21.43 -3.56 4.48
C GLU A 136 21.03 -3.15 5.92
N GLY A 137 21.38 -4.01 6.89
CA GLY A 137 21.00 -3.82 8.29
C GLY A 137 19.58 -4.28 8.66
N THR A 138 18.77 -4.75 7.70
CA THR A 138 17.45 -5.33 7.96
C THR A 138 17.50 -6.87 8.01
N PRO A 139 16.52 -7.55 8.66
CA PRO A 139 16.46 -9.01 8.66
C PRO A 139 16.39 -9.66 7.28
N LEU A 140 15.95 -8.92 6.26
CA LEU A 140 15.81 -9.39 4.89
C LEU A 140 16.93 -8.91 3.95
N ALA A 141 18.03 -8.33 4.49
CA ALA A 141 19.13 -7.76 3.71
C ALA A 141 19.76 -8.75 2.71
N HIS A 142 19.82 -10.02 3.07
CA HIS A 142 20.44 -11.07 2.25
C HIS A 142 19.42 -12.02 1.62
N LYS A 143 18.16 -11.61 1.53
CA LYS A 143 17.11 -12.43 0.91
C LYS A 143 17.38 -12.57 -0.58
N ASP A 144 17.35 -13.81 -1.08
CA ASP A 144 17.40 -14.06 -2.51
C ASP A 144 16.11 -13.57 -3.18
N THR A 145 16.25 -12.59 -4.04
CA THR A 145 15.16 -12.01 -4.84
C THR A 145 15.26 -12.35 -6.32
N SER A 146 16.12 -13.28 -6.72
CA SER A 146 16.31 -13.69 -8.12
C SER A 146 15.02 -14.21 -8.79
N GLY A 147 14.07 -14.71 -7.99
CA GLY A 147 12.74 -15.13 -8.44
C GLY A 147 11.77 -13.97 -8.73
N LEU A 148 12.09 -12.74 -8.34
CA LEU A 148 11.27 -11.55 -8.62
C LEU A 148 11.53 -11.04 -10.05
N THR A 149 11.10 -11.83 -11.04
CA THR A 149 11.18 -11.44 -12.45
C THR A 149 9.99 -10.53 -12.83
N PRO A 150 10.12 -9.69 -13.88
CA PRO A 150 8.99 -8.90 -14.39
C PRO A 150 7.76 -9.76 -14.70
N GLU A 151 7.95 -10.95 -15.30
CA GLU A 151 6.86 -11.89 -15.58
C GLU A 151 6.13 -12.34 -14.32
N TYR A 152 6.85 -12.67 -13.26
CA TYR A 152 6.25 -13.08 -12.00
C TYR A 152 5.47 -11.93 -11.37
N GLY A 153 6.08 -10.76 -11.30
CA GLY A 153 5.43 -9.57 -10.77
C GLY A 153 4.17 -9.19 -11.54
N LEU A 154 4.21 -9.23 -12.88
CA LEU A 154 3.02 -8.98 -13.71
C LEU A 154 1.91 -10.01 -13.47
N LYS A 155 2.23 -11.29 -13.27
CA LYS A 155 1.22 -12.31 -12.93
C LYS A 155 0.55 -12.03 -11.58
N VAL A 156 1.32 -11.61 -10.57
CA VAL A 156 0.78 -11.24 -9.25
C VAL A 156 -0.17 -10.04 -9.37
N LEU A 157 0.26 -8.99 -10.06
CA LEU A 157 -0.55 -7.78 -10.27
C LEU A 157 -1.80 -8.07 -11.10
N ALA A 158 -1.70 -8.89 -12.16
CA ALA A 158 -2.83 -9.29 -12.99
C ALA A 158 -3.84 -10.12 -12.18
N LEU A 159 -3.36 -11.03 -11.33
CA LEU A 159 -4.24 -11.81 -10.46
C LEU A 159 -4.97 -10.90 -9.45
N ALA A 160 -4.27 -9.92 -8.85
CA ALA A 160 -4.91 -8.93 -7.99
C ALA A 160 -6.00 -8.15 -8.74
N ARG A 161 -5.74 -7.71 -9.97
CA ARG A 161 -6.73 -7.04 -10.84
C ARG A 161 -7.95 -7.91 -11.12
N LEU A 162 -7.74 -9.19 -11.43
CA LEU A 162 -8.84 -10.12 -11.73
C LEU A 162 -9.69 -10.44 -10.49
N LEU A 163 -9.06 -10.55 -9.32
CA LEU A 163 -9.75 -10.87 -8.07
C LEU A 163 -10.51 -9.67 -7.48
N VAL A 164 -9.97 -8.45 -7.63
CA VAL A 164 -10.55 -7.21 -7.10
C VAL A 164 -10.55 -6.14 -8.20
N PRO A 165 -11.42 -6.28 -9.22
CA PRO A 165 -11.36 -5.46 -10.43
C PRO A 165 -11.65 -3.98 -10.21
N GLN A 166 -12.32 -3.62 -9.11
CA GLN A 166 -12.67 -2.23 -8.80
C GLN A 166 -11.58 -1.49 -7.99
N ALA A 167 -10.61 -2.23 -7.42
CA ALA A 167 -9.57 -1.61 -6.61
C ALA A 167 -8.52 -0.87 -7.45
N ASP A 168 -7.91 0.12 -6.85
CA ASP A 168 -6.66 0.70 -7.35
C ASP A 168 -5.52 -0.31 -7.14
N ILE A 169 -5.16 -1.05 -8.19
CA ILE A 169 -4.00 -1.93 -8.15
C ILE A 169 -2.76 -1.07 -8.36
N ARG A 170 -1.89 -1.06 -7.36
CA ARG A 170 -0.68 -0.25 -7.35
C ARG A 170 0.57 -1.11 -7.33
N CYS A 171 1.45 -0.93 -8.32
CA CYS A 171 2.84 -1.34 -8.18
C CYS A 171 3.55 -0.30 -7.31
N ALA A 172 3.90 -0.71 -6.08
CA ALA A 172 4.46 0.19 -5.08
C ALA A 172 5.99 0.09 -5.04
N ALA A 173 6.60 -0.25 -3.89
CA ALA A 173 8.05 -0.40 -3.82
C ALA A 173 8.58 -1.48 -4.78
N GLY A 174 9.80 -1.29 -5.29
CA GLY A 174 10.46 -2.21 -6.22
C GLY A 174 10.09 -2.01 -7.70
N ARG A 175 9.15 -1.11 -8.03
CA ARG A 175 8.76 -0.83 -9.41
C ARG A 175 9.96 -0.51 -10.31
N GLU A 176 10.78 0.42 -9.88
CA GLU A 176 11.90 0.95 -10.66
C GLU A 176 13.05 -0.05 -10.80
N VAL A 177 13.10 -1.06 -9.94
CA VAL A 177 14.12 -2.12 -9.97
C VAL A 177 13.67 -3.29 -10.84
N TYR A 178 12.46 -3.81 -10.59
CA TYR A 178 12.01 -5.06 -11.21
C TYR A 178 11.25 -4.87 -12.53
N PHE A 179 10.77 -3.65 -12.84
CA PHE A 179 9.97 -3.41 -14.05
C PHE A 179 10.61 -2.36 -14.98
N LYS A 180 11.90 -2.06 -14.78
CA LYS A 180 12.62 -1.14 -15.67
C LYS A 180 12.61 -1.67 -17.10
N GLY A 181 12.08 -0.88 -18.04
CA GLY A 181 11.90 -1.26 -19.44
C GLY A 181 10.65 -2.08 -19.72
N GLU A 182 9.83 -2.39 -18.71
CA GLU A 182 8.57 -3.13 -18.81
C GLU A 182 7.34 -2.26 -18.49
N GLU A 183 7.53 -0.94 -18.45
CA GLU A 183 6.55 0.02 -17.95
C GLU A 183 5.23 -0.06 -18.72
N LYS A 184 5.27 -0.27 -20.03
CA LYS A 184 4.06 -0.43 -20.85
C LYS A 184 3.24 -1.66 -20.46
N ARG A 185 3.91 -2.79 -20.19
CA ARG A 185 3.25 -4.02 -19.73
C ARG A 185 2.70 -3.84 -18.33
N LEU A 186 3.47 -3.19 -17.45
CA LEU A 186 3.04 -2.90 -16.09
C LEU A 186 1.78 -2.03 -16.09
N LEU A 187 1.78 -0.90 -16.80
CA LEU A 187 0.67 0.05 -16.85
C LEU A 187 -0.58 -0.51 -17.55
N SER A 188 -0.46 -1.60 -18.32
CA SER A 188 -1.64 -2.31 -18.84
C SER A 188 -2.38 -3.12 -17.76
N VAL A 189 -1.77 -3.34 -16.60
CA VAL A 189 -2.33 -4.14 -15.50
C VAL A 189 -2.70 -3.27 -14.30
N VAL A 190 -1.82 -2.33 -13.93
CA VAL A 190 -2.02 -1.42 -12.80
C VAL A 190 -2.66 -0.11 -13.26
N ASN A 191 -3.43 0.52 -12.39
CA ASN A 191 -4.03 1.83 -12.61
C ASN A 191 -3.58 2.86 -11.58
N SER A 192 -2.57 2.55 -10.79
CA SER A 192 -2.01 3.47 -9.79
C SER A 192 -0.52 3.21 -9.60
N ILE A 193 0.25 4.28 -9.50
CA ILE A 193 1.69 4.25 -9.17
C ILE A 193 2.02 5.40 -8.22
N PHE A 194 3.14 5.30 -7.51
CA PHE A 194 3.66 6.45 -6.76
C PHE A 194 4.33 7.45 -7.71
N ALA A 195 4.03 8.73 -7.53
CA ALA A 195 4.57 9.82 -8.34
C ALA A 195 5.91 10.36 -7.83
N SER A 196 6.41 9.87 -6.69
CA SER A 196 7.69 10.24 -6.09
C SER A 196 8.23 9.05 -5.30
N GLY A 197 9.45 9.17 -4.75
CA GLY A 197 10.10 8.11 -3.97
C GLY A 197 9.22 7.48 -2.89
N TYR A 198 9.58 6.28 -2.48
CA TYR A 198 8.84 5.50 -1.52
C TYR A 198 9.62 5.40 -0.20
N LEU A 199 9.07 5.98 0.86
CA LEU A 199 9.67 6.02 2.21
C LEU A 199 11.08 6.62 2.21
N THR A 200 12.11 5.79 2.43
CA THR A 200 13.52 6.18 2.54
C THR A 200 14.29 6.08 1.21
N GLU A 201 13.63 5.55 0.18
CA GLU A 201 14.26 5.37 -1.13
C GLU A 201 13.97 6.57 -2.04
N ASP A 202 15.02 7.10 -2.65
CA ASP A 202 14.90 8.10 -3.71
C ASP A 202 14.25 7.43 -4.93
N GLY A 203 13.06 7.89 -5.31
CA GLY A 203 12.36 7.41 -6.50
C GLY A 203 12.42 8.42 -7.64
N GLN A 204 11.79 8.05 -8.75
CA GLN A 204 11.61 8.97 -9.86
C GLN A 204 10.80 10.20 -9.41
N GLY A 205 11.16 11.37 -9.95
CA GLY A 205 10.39 12.60 -9.75
C GLY A 205 9.00 12.52 -10.40
N ILE A 206 8.14 13.45 -10.04
CA ILE A 206 6.77 13.52 -10.59
C ILE A 206 6.81 13.64 -12.12
N GLU A 207 7.68 14.51 -12.66
CA GLU A 207 7.82 14.74 -14.11
C GLU A 207 8.29 13.48 -14.84
N ASP A 208 9.27 12.77 -14.28
CA ASP A 208 9.75 11.50 -14.84
C ASP A 208 8.68 10.41 -14.81
N THR A 209 7.88 10.36 -13.74
CA THR A 209 6.76 9.42 -13.61
C THR A 209 5.67 9.71 -14.65
N ILE A 210 5.33 10.97 -14.87
CA ILE A 210 4.39 11.38 -15.91
C ILE A 210 4.91 10.95 -17.29
N LYS A 211 6.18 11.23 -17.58
CA LYS A 211 6.81 10.84 -18.84
C LYS A 211 6.77 9.34 -19.07
N VAL A 212 7.03 8.53 -18.05
CA VAL A 212 6.92 7.06 -18.14
C VAL A 212 5.49 6.63 -18.54
N ILE A 213 4.46 7.27 -18.00
CA ILE A 213 3.06 6.99 -18.34
C ILE A 213 2.78 7.35 -19.80
N GLU A 214 3.17 8.54 -20.23
CA GLU A 214 2.96 9.06 -21.59
C GLU A 214 3.73 8.25 -22.64
N ASP A 215 5.01 7.94 -22.41
CA ASP A 215 5.85 7.13 -23.28
C ASP A 215 5.31 5.69 -23.42
N ALA A 216 4.64 5.18 -22.39
CA ALA A 216 3.94 3.89 -22.44
C ALA A 216 2.61 3.95 -23.22
N GLY A 217 2.15 5.14 -23.61
CA GLY A 217 0.92 5.36 -24.38
C GLY A 217 -0.34 5.45 -23.53
N PHE A 218 -0.20 5.75 -22.23
CA PHE A 218 -1.31 5.95 -21.29
C PHE A 218 -1.49 7.44 -20.98
N THR A 219 -2.65 7.78 -20.45
CA THR A 219 -2.95 9.09 -19.85
C THR A 219 -3.06 8.93 -18.35
N TYR A 220 -2.93 10.02 -17.63
CA TYR A 220 -3.13 10.07 -16.18
C TYR A 220 -4.22 11.08 -15.84
N GLU A 221 -4.95 10.79 -14.80
CA GLU A 221 -5.88 11.73 -14.18
C GLU A 221 -5.25 12.26 -12.89
N ILE A 222 -5.38 13.57 -12.73
CA ILE A 222 -5.06 14.23 -11.47
C ILE A 222 -6.40 14.53 -10.83
N GLU A 223 -6.79 13.77 -9.80
CA GLU A 223 -7.99 14.09 -9.05
C GLU A 223 -7.85 15.51 -8.47
N SER A 224 -8.71 16.42 -8.91
CA SER A 224 -8.86 17.71 -8.25
C SER A 224 -9.51 17.46 -6.88
N ALA A 225 -8.91 18.03 -5.85
CA ALA A 225 -9.50 18.06 -4.51
C ALA A 225 -10.83 18.83 -4.52
#